data_f2db96deb919fe8b06ac09d660b1eead
#
_entry.id   f2db96deb919fe8b06ac09d660b1eead
#
_cell.length_a   1.000
_cell.length_b   1.000
_cell.length_c   1.000
_cell.angle_alpha   90.00
_cell.angle_beta   90.00
_cell.angle_gamma   90.00
#
_symmetry.space_group_name_H-M   'P 1'
#
loop_
_entity.id
_entity.type
_entity.pdbx_description
1 polymer ?
#
loop_
_entity_poly.entity_id
_entity_poly.type
_entity_poly.pdbx_seq_one_letter_code
_entity_poly.pdbx_strand_id
1 'polypeptide(L)'
;MTPQEFFQQLDARIARFDLLCHPFYKAWSAGELSRDDLREYARDYYHHVNAFPTYLAELSMRLEESELRRAVLANLADEKGCDDATGNNPEHSELWLDFAEGMGTSRNLRGHEPVAEIKNLTTFFHGVASEGTPEEALAAFYAYESQVPRVAAEKARGLREMYAADNKTCEYFTLHSIADVHHTQIWRQQLARRLEQNPQAAEPALIAAGNAAKALWSALDGIEARRVAKTKAA
;
A
#
# COMPACT_ATOMS: atom_id res chain seq x y z
N MET A 1 25.93 -9.35 7.82
CA MET A 1 25.16 -9.28 6.55
C MET A 1 25.55 -7.99 5.86
N THR A 2 25.97 -8.04 4.60
CA THR A 2 26.24 -6.85 3.81
C THR A 2 24.94 -6.18 3.39
N PRO A 3 24.91 -4.87 3.03
CA PRO A 3 23.72 -4.22 2.50
C PRO A 3 23.13 -4.94 1.29
N GLN A 4 23.98 -5.45 0.40
CA GLN A 4 23.53 -6.19 -0.78
C GLN A 4 22.80 -7.49 -0.41
N GLU A 5 23.36 -8.28 0.52
CA GLU A 5 22.73 -9.52 1.02
C GLU A 5 21.40 -9.21 1.73
N PHE A 6 21.34 -8.11 2.50
CA PHE A 6 20.11 -7.68 3.14
C PHE A 6 19.00 -7.42 2.13
N PHE A 7 19.26 -6.59 1.11
CA PHE A 7 18.25 -6.25 0.12
C PHE A 7 17.87 -7.44 -0.77
N GLN A 8 18.78 -8.34 -1.06
CA GLN A 8 18.44 -9.60 -1.74
C GLN A 8 17.46 -10.44 -0.91
N GLN A 9 17.69 -10.56 0.39
CA GLN A 9 16.78 -11.29 1.28
C GLN A 9 15.46 -10.56 1.47
N LEU A 10 15.46 -9.23 1.59
CA LEU A 10 14.29 -8.40 1.71
C LEU A 10 13.36 -8.60 0.50
N ASP A 11 13.92 -8.40 -0.70
CA ASP A 11 13.19 -8.55 -1.94
C ASP A 11 12.68 -10.00 -2.14
N ALA A 12 13.48 -11.01 -1.74
CA ALA A 12 13.06 -12.41 -1.81
C ALA A 12 11.92 -12.75 -0.83
N ARG A 13 11.89 -12.14 0.37
CA ARG A 13 10.79 -12.34 1.33
C ARG A 13 9.50 -11.70 0.84
N ILE A 14 9.58 -10.51 0.24
CA ILE A 14 8.44 -9.80 -0.35
C ILE A 14 7.90 -10.58 -1.55
N ALA A 15 8.76 -11.08 -2.42
CA ALA A 15 8.39 -11.82 -3.64
C ALA A 15 7.60 -13.11 -3.38
N ARG A 16 7.68 -13.68 -2.17
CA ARG A 16 6.81 -14.81 -1.77
C ARG A 16 5.33 -14.46 -1.75
N PHE A 17 5.03 -13.18 -1.63
CA PHE A 17 3.70 -12.60 -1.58
C PHE A 17 3.55 -11.53 -2.68
N ASP A 18 4.01 -11.85 -3.90
CA ASP A 18 3.84 -10.98 -5.07
C ASP A 18 2.34 -10.80 -5.35
N LEU A 19 1.84 -9.60 -5.09
CA LEU A 19 0.41 -9.30 -5.14
C LEU A 19 -0.20 -9.52 -6.52
N LEU A 20 0.57 -9.39 -7.61
CA LEU A 20 0.08 -9.71 -8.97
C LEU A 20 -0.14 -11.22 -9.17
N CYS A 21 0.44 -12.06 -8.31
CA CYS A 21 0.19 -13.51 -8.31
C CYS A 21 -1.05 -13.91 -7.51
N HIS A 22 -1.66 -12.97 -6.75
CA HIS A 22 -2.86 -13.26 -5.97
C HIS A 22 -4.08 -13.52 -6.86
N PRO A 23 -4.95 -14.50 -6.54
CA PRO A 23 -6.13 -14.82 -7.35
C PRO A 23 -7.01 -13.62 -7.67
N PHE A 24 -7.28 -12.74 -6.72
CA PHE A 24 -8.09 -11.53 -6.91
C PHE A 24 -7.48 -10.58 -7.96
N TYR A 25 -6.15 -10.33 -7.92
CA TYR A 25 -5.51 -9.47 -8.92
C TYR A 25 -5.32 -10.14 -10.27
N LYS A 26 -5.18 -11.47 -10.32
CA LYS A 26 -5.24 -12.24 -11.56
C LYS A 26 -6.61 -12.11 -12.24
N ALA A 27 -7.70 -12.23 -11.46
CA ALA A 27 -9.05 -12.03 -11.97
C ALA A 27 -9.27 -10.58 -12.44
N TRP A 28 -8.68 -9.58 -11.74
CA TRP A 28 -8.68 -8.19 -12.20
C TRP A 28 -8.01 -8.03 -13.57
N SER A 29 -6.80 -8.55 -13.72
CA SER A 29 -6.02 -8.46 -14.96
C SER A 29 -6.68 -9.18 -16.14
N ALA A 30 -7.44 -10.23 -15.86
CA ALA A 30 -8.19 -10.99 -16.85
C ALA A 30 -9.57 -10.40 -17.19
N GLY A 31 -10.03 -9.35 -16.47
CA GLY A 31 -11.37 -8.80 -16.65
C GLY A 31 -12.50 -9.70 -16.14
N GLU A 32 -12.19 -10.60 -15.21
CA GLU A 32 -13.13 -11.59 -14.66
C GLU A 32 -13.90 -11.08 -13.42
N LEU A 33 -13.50 -9.92 -12.88
CA LEU A 33 -14.22 -9.29 -11.77
C LEU A 33 -15.47 -8.58 -12.29
N SER A 34 -16.57 -8.68 -11.57
CA SER A 34 -17.74 -7.83 -11.81
C SER A 34 -17.50 -6.40 -11.29
N ARG A 35 -18.31 -5.44 -11.77
CA ARG A 35 -18.28 -4.09 -11.18
C ARG A 35 -18.63 -4.09 -9.69
N ASP A 36 -19.45 -5.03 -9.22
CA ASP A 36 -19.76 -5.22 -7.81
C ASP A 36 -18.53 -5.67 -7.03
N ASP A 37 -17.70 -6.57 -7.59
CA ASP A 37 -16.45 -6.99 -6.95
C ASP A 37 -15.48 -5.82 -6.80
N LEU A 38 -15.34 -5.01 -7.85
CA LEU A 38 -14.50 -3.80 -7.83
C LEU A 38 -15.03 -2.75 -6.85
N ARG A 39 -16.34 -2.59 -6.75
CA ARG A 39 -17.00 -1.69 -5.79
C ARG A 39 -16.72 -2.12 -4.34
N GLU A 40 -16.87 -3.42 -4.04
CA GLU A 40 -16.59 -3.94 -2.71
C GLU A 40 -15.10 -3.84 -2.36
N TYR A 41 -14.22 -4.12 -3.32
CA TYR A 41 -12.78 -3.90 -3.16
C TYR A 41 -12.47 -2.43 -2.85
N ALA A 42 -13.07 -1.49 -3.60
CA ALA A 42 -12.86 -0.06 -3.38
C ALA A 42 -13.26 0.37 -1.97
N ARG A 43 -14.37 -0.17 -1.45
CA ARG A 43 -14.87 0.11 -0.09
C ARG A 43 -13.97 -0.47 1.00
N ASP A 44 -13.53 -1.72 0.85
CA ASP A 44 -12.71 -2.40 1.85
C ASP A 44 -11.30 -1.82 1.92
N TYR A 45 -10.63 -1.73 0.77
CA TYR A 45 -9.23 -1.33 0.73
C TYR A 45 -9.02 0.16 1.03
N TYR A 46 -10.08 0.99 0.93
CA TYR A 46 -10.09 2.39 1.34
C TYR A 46 -9.55 2.57 2.76
N HIS A 47 -9.87 1.67 3.67
CA HIS A 47 -9.44 1.77 5.07
C HIS A 47 -7.92 1.76 5.21
N HIS A 48 -7.21 0.97 4.41
CA HIS A 48 -5.75 0.96 4.39
C HIS A 48 -5.18 2.22 3.73
N VAL A 49 -5.72 2.61 2.56
CA VAL A 49 -5.30 3.83 1.86
C VAL A 49 -5.47 5.07 2.73
N ASN A 50 -6.64 5.23 3.34
CA ASN A 50 -6.94 6.37 4.20
C ASN A 50 -6.11 6.39 5.50
N ALA A 51 -5.64 5.23 5.96
CA ALA A 51 -4.82 5.12 7.16
C ALA A 51 -3.32 5.33 6.90
N PHE A 52 -2.85 5.20 5.66
CA PHE A 52 -1.41 5.22 5.35
C PHE A 52 -0.71 6.52 5.79
N PRO A 53 -1.28 7.73 5.57
CA PRO A 53 -0.71 8.96 6.13
C PRO A 53 -0.58 8.95 7.66
N THR A 54 -1.49 8.26 8.36
CA THR A 54 -1.42 8.14 9.82
C THR A 54 -0.23 7.29 10.25
N TYR A 55 0.10 6.20 9.55
CA TYR A 55 1.30 5.39 9.84
C TYR A 55 2.58 6.21 9.70
N LEU A 56 2.67 7.04 8.65
CA LEU A 56 3.80 7.95 8.45
C LEU A 56 3.89 8.98 9.58
N ALA A 57 2.76 9.55 9.99
CA ALA A 57 2.69 10.51 11.11
C ALA A 57 3.14 9.85 12.43
N GLU A 58 2.64 8.66 12.76
CA GLU A 58 2.99 7.90 13.97
C GLU A 58 4.50 7.61 14.02
N LEU A 59 5.10 7.15 12.93
CA LEU A 59 6.54 6.97 12.85
C LEU A 59 7.28 8.29 13.04
N SER A 60 6.87 9.37 12.34
CA SER A 60 7.55 10.67 12.38
C SER A 60 7.59 11.28 13.78
N MET A 61 6.55 11.08 14.59
CA MET A 61 6.46 11.58 15.97
C MET A 61 7.47 10.91 16.91
N ARG A 62 7.95 9.71 16.59
CA ARG A 62 8.90 8.93 17.39
C ARG A 62 10.35 9.13 16.97
N LEU A 63 10.56 9.76 15.81
CA LEU A 63 11.90 10.03 15.29
C LEU A 63 12.43 11.35 15.82
N GLU A 64 13.68 11.36 16.24
CA GLU A 64 14.42 12.60 16.48
C GLU A 64 14.60 13.38 15.17
N GLU A 65 14.91 14.68 15.26
CA GLU A 65 15.19 15.50 14.07
C GLU A 65 16.37 14.91 13.29
N SER A 66 16.10 14.46 12.07
CA SER A 66 17.05 13.71 11.26
C SER A 66 16.63 13.75 9.79
N GLU A 67 17.51 13.26 8.92
CA GLU A 67 17.18 13.05 7.51
C GLU A 67 16.04 12.05 7.32
N LEU A 68 16.00 10.99 8.15
CA LEU A 68 14.91 10.02 8.12
C LEU A 68 13.57 10.67 8.45
N ARG A 69 13.51 11.49 9.53
CA ARG A 69 12.27 12.17 9.89
C ARG A 69 11.77 13.08 8.77
N ARG A 70 12.68 13.84 8.13
CA ARG A 70 12.33 14.68 6.97
C ARG A 70 11.83 13.86 5.80
N ALA A 71 12.43 12.70 5.52
CA ALA A 71 11.97 11.81 4.45
C ALA A 71 10.57 11.26 4.71
N VAL A 72 10.28 10.85 5.96
CA VAL A 72 8.93 10.38 6.35
C VAL A 72 7.90 11.50 6.26
N LEU A 73 8.25 12.72 6.70
CA LEU A 73 7.35 13.88 6.61
C LEU A 73 7.13 14.34 5.16
N ALA A 74 8.11 14.19 4.28
CA ALA A 74 7.96 14.50 2.85
C ALA A 74 6.96 13.52 2.19
N ASN A 75 7.06 12.21 2.47
CA ASN A 75 6.08 11.24 1.97
C ASN A 75 4.67 11.53 2.55
N LEU A 76 4.58 11.86 3.86
CA LEU A 76 3.32 12.27 4.47
C LEU A 76 2.70 13.50 3.78
N ALA A 77 3.52 14.49 3.43
CA ALA A 77 3.07 15.70 2.74
C ALA A 77 2.57 15.38 1.32
N ASP A 78 3.25 14.48 0.60
CA ASP A 78 2.82 13.99 -0.70
C ASP A 78 1.46 13.25 -0.61
N GLU A 79 1.32 12.30 0.32
CA GLU A 79 0.07 11.58 0.58
C GLU A 79 -1.11 12.52 0.90
N LYS A 80 -0.82 13.64 1.59
CA LYS A 80 -1.82 14.65 1.96
C LYS A 80 -2.01 15.74 0.91
N GLY A 81 -1.33 15.68 -0.22
CA GLY A 81 -1.42 16.69 -1.26
C GLY A 81 -0.85 18.06 -0.87
N CYS A 82 0.06 18.11 0.12
CA CYS A 82 0.59 19.37 0.68
C CYS A 82 1.84 19.90 -0.03
N ASP A 83 2.47 19.07 -0.90
CA ASP A 83 3.79 19.38 -1.48
C ASP A 83 3.75 20.30 -2.71
N ASP A 84 2.57 20.61 -3.22
CA ASP A 84 2.45 21.42 -4.42
C ASP A 84 2.12 22.88 -4.09
N ALA A 85 3.08 23.77 -4.33
CA ALA A 85 2.89 25.23 -4.22
C ALA A 85 1.77 25.76 -5.14
N THR A 86 1.32 24.96 -6.12
CA THR A 86 0.20 25.30 -7.03
C THR A 86 -1.16 24.86 -6.48
N GLY A 87 -1.21 24.06 -5.41
CA GLY A 87 -2.45 23.53 -4.82
C GLY A 87 -3.18 22.51 -5.70
N ASN A 88 -2.48 21.95 -6.69
CA ASN A 88 -3.06 21.01 -7.66
C ASN A 88 -2.79 19.54 -7.32
N ASN A 89 -2.10 19.23 -6.23
CA ASN A 89 -1.84 17.85 -5.80
C ASN A 89 -2.97 17.39 -4.87
N PRO A 90 -3.88 16.52 -5.29
CA PRO A 90 -4.97 16.04 -4.46
C PRO A 90 -4.44 15.07 -3.39
N GLU A 91 -5.13 15.00 -2.25
CA GLU A 91 -4.90 13.96 -1.25
C GLU A 91 -5.12 12.58 -1.88
N HIS A 92 -4.19 11.63 -1.66
CA HIS A 92 -4.26 10.30 -2.30
C HIS A 92 -5.53 9.53 -1.90
N SER A 93 -6.03 9.69 -0.69
CA SER A 93 -7.31 9.13 -0.25
C SER A 93 -8.52 9.69 -1.04
N GLU A 94 -8.47 10.95 -1.49
CA GLU A 94 -9.51 11.54 -2.34
C GLU A 94 -9.49 10.95 -3.76
N LEU A 95 -8.29 10.68 -4.32
CA LEU A 95 -8.17 9.97 -5.59
C LEU A 95 -8.72 8.54 -5.50
N TRP A 96 -8.54 7.86 -4.36
CA TRP A 96 -9.17 6.56 -4.12
C TRP A 96 -10.69 6.66 -4.09
N LEU A 97 -11.24 7.73 -3.52
CA LEU A 97 -12.69 7.97 -3.53
C LEU A 97 -13.22 8.25 -4.95
N ASP A 98 -12.43 8.83 -5.84
CA ASP A 98 -12.78 8.97 -7.26
C ASP A 98 -12.84 7.59 -7.95
N PHE A 99 -11.91 6.69 -7.64
CA PHE A 99 -12.01 5.29 -8.08
C PHE A 99 -13.28 4.61 -7.55
N ALA A 100 -13.57 4.75 -6.25
CA ALA A 100 -14.75 4.17 -5.63
C ALA A 100 -16.06 4.67 -6.27
N GLU A 101 -16.16 5.98 -6.51
CA GLU A 101 -17.28 6.61 -7.19
C GLU A 101 -17.44 6.09 -8.63
N GLY A 102 -16.32 5.97 -9.37
CA GLY A 102 -16.29 5.40 -10.72
C GLY A 102 -16.75 3.94 -10.77
N MET A 103 -16.58 3.19 -9.67
CA MET A 103 -17.10 1.82 -9.53
C MET A 103 -18.56 1.78 -9.04
N GLY A 104 -19.19 2.92 -8.78
CA GLY A 104 -20.60 3.05 -8.42
C GLY A 104 -20.91 2.96 -6.94
N THR A 105 -19.97 3.37 -6.07
CA THR A 105 -20.23 3.51 -4.63
C THR A 105 -20.22 4.98 -4.20
N SER A 106 -20.72 5.25 -3.00
CA SER A 106 -20.64 6.57 -2.37
C SER A 106 -19.20 6.89 -1.98
N ARG A 107 -18.82 8.17 -2.04
CA ARG A 107 -17.56 8.67 -1.48
C ARG A 107 -17.50 8.59 0.06
N ASN A 108 -18.64 8.44 0.74
CA ASN A 108 -18.68 8.26 2.19
C ASN A 108 -18.46 6.80 2.57
N LEU A 109 -17.20 6.41 2.71
CA LEU A 109 -16.79 5.05 3.04
C LEU A 109 -16.41 4.85 4.52
N ARG A 110 -16.38 5.93 5.32
CA ARG A 110 -15.96 5.86 6.74
C ARG A 110 -16.81 4.93 7.61
N GLY A 111 -18.09 4.79 7.26
CA GLY A 111 -19.03 3.89 7.96
C GLY A 111 -19.07 2.46 7.40
N HIS A 112 -18.27 2.17 6.37
CA HIS A 112 -18.19 0.81 5.84
C HIS A 112 -17.36 -0.08 6.76
N GLU A 113 -17.89 -1.25 7.06
CA GLU A 113 -17.20 -2.27 7.84
C GLU A 113 -16.42 -3.19 6.88
N PRO A 114 -15.07 -3.10 6.83
CA PRO A 114 -14.29 -3.91 5.92
C PRO A 114 -14.17 -5.36 6.41
N VAL A 115 -13.71 -6.26 5.56
CA VAL A 115 -13.36 -7.63 5.96
C VAL A 115 -12.32 -7.62 7.08
N ALA A 116 -12.33 -8.67 7.91
CA ALA A 116 -11.46 -8.77 9.08
C ALA A 116 -9.96 -8.65 8.71
N GLU A 117 -9.58 -9.17 7.55
CA GLU A 117 -8.21 -9.17 7.05
C GLU A 117 -7.71 -7.75 6.71
N ILE A 118 -8.59 -6.85 6.27
CA ILE A 118 -8.26 -5.41 6.12
C ILE A 118 -8.04 -4.75 7.47
N LYS A 119 -8.85 -5.08 8.49
CA LYS A 119 -8.61 -4.58 9.86
C LYS A 119 -7.28 -5.08 10.41
N ASN A 120 -6.95 -6.36 10.18
CA ASN A 120 -5.68 -6.93 10.58
C ASN A 120 -4.51 -6.23 9.87
N LEU A 121 -4.66 -5.91 8.58
CA LEU A 121 -3.67 -5.14 7.81
C LEU A 121 -3.45 -3.77 8.43
N THR A 122 -4.50 -3.01 8.69
CA THR A 122 -4.38 -1.67 9.30
C THR A 122 -3.79 -1.74 10.71
N THR A 123 -4.21 -2.72 11.52
CA THR A 123 -3.65 -2.95 12.86
C THR A 123 -2.15 -3.28 12.79
N PHE A 124 -1.72 -4.10 11.83
CA PHE A 124 -0.30 -4.42 11.66
C PHE A 124 0.52 -3.18 11.33
N PHE A 125 0.09 -2.35 10.36
CA PHE A 125 0.83 -1.16 9.98
C PHE A 125 0.84 -0.09 11.08
N HIS A 126 -0.26 0.10 11.81
CA HIS A 126 -0.28 0.92 13.02
C HIS A 126 0.72 0.42 14.07
N GLY A 127 0.72 -0.86 14.37
CA GLY A 127 1.63 -1.45 15.36
C GLY A 127 3.10 -1.25 14.98
N VAL A 128 3.48 -1.52 13.73
CA VAL A 128 4.87 -1.36 13.31
C VAL A 128 5.28 0.12 13.26
N ALA A 129 4.38 1.03 12.91
CA ALA A 129 4.65 2.47 12.89
C ALA A 129 4.74 3.08 14.30
N SER A 130 3.86 2.67 15.21
CA SER A 130 3.76 3.25 16.56
C SER A 130 4.68 2.58 17.60
N GLU A 131 5.04 1.31 17.41
CA GLU A 131 5.76 0.51 18.42
C GLU A 131 7.05 -0.13 17.91
N GLY A 132 7.13 -0.49 16.60
CA GLY A 132 8.29 -1.10 15.97
C GLY A 132 9.52 -0.20 15.95
N THR A 133 10.71 -0.76 15.74
CA THR A 133 11.90 0.04 15.49
C THR A 133 11.76 0.81 14.17
N PRO A 134 12.50 1.92 13.97
CA PRO A 134 12.47 2.63 12.69
C PRO A 134 12.82 1.73 11.49
N GLU A 135 13.74 0.77 11.68
CA GLU A 135 14.13 -0.19 10.64
C GLU A 135 13.01 -1.17 10.30
N GLU A 136 12.24 -1.63 11.28
CA GLU A 136 11.06 -2.47 11.06
C GLU A 136 9.96 -1.70 10.32
N ALA A 137 9.67 -0.46 10.73
CA ALA A 137 8.68 0.38 10.06
C ALA A 137 9.06 0.67 8.60
N LEU A 138 10.33 1.08 8.35
CA LEU A 138 10.83 1.32 6.99
C LEU A 138 10.76 0.07 6.12
N ALA A 139 11.10 -1.10 6.67
CA ALA A 139 11.05 -2.36 5.93
C ALA A 139 9.60 -2.77 5.59
N ALA A 140 8.64 -2.50 6.48
CA ALA A 140 7.22 -2.73 6.23
C ALA A 140 6.67 -1.77 5.15
N PHE A 141 7.01 -0.46 5.22
CA PHE A 141 6.63 0.51 4.19
C PHE A 141 7.25 0.18 2.83
N TYR A 142 8.53 -0.20 2.82
CA TYR A 142 9.18 -0.69 1.61
C TYR A 142 8.46 -1.92 1.03
N ALA A 143 8.06 -2.88 1.85
CA ALA A 143 7.36 -4.08 1.39
C ALA A 143 6.00 -3.77 0.75
N TYR A 144 5.33 -2.72 1.19
CA TYR A 144 4.10 -2.22 0.57
C TYR A 144 4.41 -1.48 -0.73
N GLU A 145 5.11 -0.35 -0.64
CA GLU A 145 5.30 0.57 -1.76
C GLU A 145 6.15 -0.01 -2.89
N SER A 146 7.05 -0.96 -2.62
CA SER A 146 7.85 -1.61 -3.68
C SER A 146 7.03 -2.46 -4.65
N GLN A 147 5.85 -2.92 -4.25
CA GLN A 147 4.94 -3.66 -5.12
C GLN A 147 3.96 -2.74 -5.86
N VAL A 148 3.64 -1.59 -5.28
CA VAL A 148 2.58 -0.69 -5.78
C VAL A 148 2.81 -0.22 -7.21
N PRO A 149 3.99 0.20 -7.69
CA PRO A 149 4.15 0.68 -9.07
C PRO A 149 3.66 -0.33 -10.11
N ARG A 150 4.04 -1.61 -9.99
CA ARG A 150 3.60 -2.67 -10.90
C ARG A 150 2.11 -2.98 -10.76
N VAL A 151 1.65 -3.08 -9.52
CA VAL A 151 0.25 -3.36 -9.19
C VAL A 151 -0.66 -2.23 -9.68
N ALA A 152 -0.28 -0.98 -9.45
CA ALA A 152 -1.03 0.19 -9.88
C ALA A 152 -1.10 0.32 -11.41
N ALA A 153 0.03 0.12 -12.10
CA ALA A 153 0.06 0.11 -13.56
C ALA A 153 -0.89 -0.95 -14.14
N GLU A 154 -0.87 -2.17 -13.61
CA GLU A 154 -1.73 -3.27 -14.05
C GLU A 154 -3.21 -3.00 -13.74
N LYS A 155 -3.52 -2.43 -12.58
CA LYS A 155 -4.89 -2.03 -12.22
C LYS A 155 -5.41 -0.93 -13.14
N ALA A 156 -4.62 0.11 -13.41
CA ALA A 156 -4.99 1.18 -14.32
C ALA A 156 -5.26 0.63 -15.75
N ARG A 157 -4.41 -0.30 -16.22
CA ARG A 157 -4.60 -0.99 -17.49
C ARG A 157 -5.94 -1.74 -17.51
N GLY A 158 -6.16 -2.62 -16.53
CA GLY A 158 -7.38 -3.41 -16.44
C GLY A 158 -8.64 -2.55 -16.36
N LEU A 159 -8.62 -1.47 -15.56
CA LEU A 159 -9.75 -0.55 -15.43
C LEU A 159 -10.13 0.08 -16.78
N ARG A 160 -9.14 0.53 -17.57
CA ARG A 160 -9.39 1.14 -18.87
C ARG A 160 -9.86 0.11 -19.91
N GLU A 161 -9.16 -1.01 -20.02
CA GLU A 161 -9.36 -1.99 -21.08
C GLU A 161 -10.56 -2.91 -20.83
N MET A 162 -10.79 -3.31 -19.57
CA MET A 162 -11.78 -4.33 -19.22
C MET A 162 -13.04 -3.77 -18.58
N TYR A 163 -12.95 -2.60 -17.93
CA TYR A 163 -14.07 -2.05 -17.15
C TYR A 163 -14.54 -0.69 -17.65
N ALA A 164 -14.01 -0.18 -18.78
CA ALA A 164 -14.35 1.09 -19.40
C ALA A 164 -14.30 2.29 -18.44
N ALA A 165 -13.33 2.28 -17.50
CA ALA A 165 -13.13 3.36 -16.55
C ALA A 165 -12.49 4.58 -17.23
N ASP A 166 -12.93 5.77 -16.82
CA ASP A 166 -12.37 7.03 -17.29
C ASP A 166 -11.05 7.39 -16.59
N ASN A 167 -10.43 8.49 -17.01
CA ASN A 167 -9.16 8.92 -16.46
C ASN A 167 -9.27 9.28 -14.98
N LYS A 168 -10.35 9.93 -14.56
CA LYS A 168 -10.59 10.30 -13.16
C LYS A 168 -10.63 9.06 -12.26
N THR A 169 -11.35 8.03 -12.67
CA THR A 169 -11.43 6.73 -11.97
C THR A 169 -10.07 6.03 -11.86
N CYS A 170 -9.18 6.24 -12.83
CA CYS A 170 -7.87 5.61 -12.88
C CYS A 170 -6.75 6.43 -12.22
N GLU A 171 -7.01 7.68 -11.81
CA GLU A 171 -5.99 8.66 -11.41
C GLU A 171 -5.13 8.17 -10.24
N TYR A 172 -5.74 7.63 -9.19
CA TYR A 172 -5.03 7.03 -8.07
C TYR A 172 -3.94 6.05 -8.52
N PHE A 173 -4.31 5.13 -9.41
CA PHE A 173 -3.39 4.08 -9.88
C PHE A 173 -2.34 4.65 -10.85
N THR A 174 -2.71 5.63 -11.66
CA THR A 174 -1.78 6.30 -12.58
C THR A 174 -0.70 7.04 -11.79
N LEU A 175 -1.07 7.78 -10.74
CA LEU A 175 -0.16 8.48 -9.86
C LEU A 175 0.81 7.50 -9.18
N HIS A 176 0.29 6.49 -8.48
CA HIS A 176 1.09 5.54 -7.70
C HIS A 176 1.99 4.63 -8.55
N SER A 177 1.70 4.47 -9.84
CA SER A 177 2.62 3.76 -10.75
C SER A 177 3.95 4.50 -10.93
N ILE A 178 4.03 5.79 -10.55
CA ILE A 178 5.20 6.66 -10.70
C ILE A 178 5.74 7.09 -9.32
N ALA A 179 4.87 7.62 -8.44
CA ALA A 179 5.27 8.19 -7.15
C ALA A 179 5.99 7.17 -6.26
N ASP A 180 5.46 5.96 -6.16
CA ASP A 180 6.02 4.93 -5.27
C ASP A 180 7.37 4.37 -5.74
N VAL A 181 7.77 4.59 -6.98
CA VAL A 181 9.15 4.33 -7.42
C VAL A 181 10.13 5.22 -6.64
N HIS A 182 9.78 6.50 -6.44
CA HIS A 182 10.59 7.44 -5.68
C HIS A 182 10.60 7.13 -4.18
N HIS A 183 9.42 6.91 -3.58
CA HIS A 183 9.29 6.57 -2.17
C HIS A 183 10.08 5.30 -1.83
N THR A 184 9.96 4.26 -2.64
CA THR A 184 10.70 3.01 -2.48
C THR A 184 12.22 3.21 -2.48
N GLN A 185 12.75 4.09 -3.34
CA GLN A 185 14.18 4.42 -3.35
C GLN A 185 14.60 5.12 -2.05
N ILE A 186 13.78 6.03 -1.54
CA ILE A 186 14.04 6.73 -0.27
C ILE A 186 14.09 5.72 0.88
N TRP A 187 13.09 4.83 1.00
CA TRP A 187 13.08 3.81 2.06
C TRP A 187 14.32 2.91 2.00
N ARG A 188 14.70 2.50 0.80
CA ARG A 188 15.89 1.68 0.59
C ARG A 188 17.17 2.39 1.04
N GLN A 189 17.32 3.67 0.72
CA GLN A 189 18.47 4.48 1.14
C GLN A 189 18.50 4.65 2.67
N GLN A 190 17.36 4.98 3.28
CA GLN A 190 17.27 5.16 4.73
C GLN A 190 17.56 3.85 5.48
N LEU A 191 17.02 2.73 5.02
CA LEU A 191 17.33 1.39 5.56
C LEU A 191 18.82 1.08 5.46
N ALA A 192 19.46 1.30 4.30
CA ALA A 192 20.88 1.03 4.13
C ALA A 192 21.73 1.80 5.16
N ARG A 193 21.50 3.11 5.31
CA ARG A 193 22.22 3.96 6.27
C ARG A 193 22.02 3.54 7.71
N ARG A 194 20.82 3.16 8.08
CA ARG A 194 20.51 2.74 9.44
C ARG A 194 21.13 1.40 9.78
N LEU A 195 21.13 0.45 8.84
CA LEU A 195 21.75 -0.86 9.02
C LEU A 195 23.28 -0.81 9.07
N GLU A 196 23.91 0.20 8.46
CA GLU A 196 25.34 0.48 8.66
C GLU A 196 25.65 0.89 10.12
N GLN A 197 24.74 1.64 10.76
CA GLN A 197 24.85 2.08 12.15
C GLN A 197 24.40 1.01 13.15
N ASN A 198 23.38 0.22 12.80
CA ASN A 198 22.81 -0.83 13.63
C ASN A 198 22.61 -2.14 12.84
N PRO A 199 23.69 -2.91 12.59
CA PRO A 199 23.57 -4.16 11.82
C PRO A 199 22.67 -5.23 12.47
N GLN A 200 22.43 -5.13 13.79
CA GLN A 200 21.58 -6.09 14.52
C GLN A 200 20.10 -5.92 14.17
N ALA A 201 19.67 -4.77 13.66
CA ALA A 201 18.32 -4.53 13.23
C ALA A 201 17.96 -5.23 11.90
N ALA A 202 18.92 -5.83 11.20
CA ALA A 202 18.70 -6.44 9.89
C ALA A 202 17.66 -7.57 9.93
N GLU A 203 17.79 -8.54 10.83
CA GLU A 203 16.82 -9.65 10.87
C GLU A 203 15.43 -9.23 11.35
N PRO A 204 15.25 -8.40 12.39
CA PRO A 204 13.94 -7.81 12.71
C PRO A 204 13.29 -7.08 11.53
N ALA A 205 14.04 -6.25 10.79
CA ALA A 205 13.56 -5.55 9.62
C ALA A 205 13.10 -6.52 8.50
N LEU A 206 13.88 -7.59 8.23
CA LEU A 206 13.50 -8.63 7.27
C LEU A 206 12.22 -9.37 7.69
N ILE A 207 12.04 -9.62 8.99
CA ILE A 207 10.81 -10.24 9.52
C ILE A 207 9.61 -9.29 9.34
N ALA A 208 9.77 -8.01 9.66
CA ALA A 208 8.73 -7.00 9.51
C ALA A 208 8.27 -6.87 8.05
N ALA A 209 9.21 -6.83 7.09
CA ALA A 209 8.89 -6.80 5.67
C ALA A 209 8.13 -8.05 5.19
N GLY A 210 8.56 -9.24 5.62
CA GLY A 210 7.86 -10.49 5.31
C GLY A 210 6.44 -10.51 5.87
N ASN A 211 6.26 -10.01 7.11
CA ASN A 211 4.95 -9.90 7.75
C ASN A 211 4.06 -8.87 7.05
N ALA A 212 4.61 -7.73 6.63
CA ALA A 212 3.89 -6.72 5.86
C ALA A 212 3.38 -7.29 4.52
N ALA A 213 4.26 -7.93 3.75
CA ALA A 213 3.88 -8.56 2.48
C ALA A 213 2.82 -9.64 2.67
N LYS A 214 2.94 -10.46 3.74
CA LYS A 214 1.92 -11.45 4.10
C LYS A 214 0.60 -10.80 4.51
N ALA A 215 0.62 -9.71 5.28
CA ALA A 215 -0.61 -9.01 5.69
C ALA A 215 -1.35 -8.42 4.48
N LEU A 216 -0.62 -7.85 3.51
CA LEU A 216 -1.18 -7.36 2.24
C LEU A 216 -1.82 -8.49 1.43
N TRP A 217 -1.14 -9.63 1.33
CA TRP A 217 -1.68 -10.83 0.67
C TRP A 217 -2.96 -11.31 1.37
N SER A 218 -2.91 -11.45 2.71
CA SER A 218 -4.06 -11.90 3.50
C SER A 218 -5.26 -10.95 3.40
N ALA A 219 -5.03 -9.64 3.28
CA ALA A 219 -6.09 -8.68 3.03
C ALA A 219 -6.86 -8.99 1.73
N LEU A 220 -6.12 -9.37 0.68
CA LEU A 220 -6.73 -9.82 -0.57
C LEU A 220 -7.41 -11.20 -0.43
N ASP A 221 -6.87 -12.12 0.41
CA ASP A 221 -7.53 -13.40 0.71
C ASP A 221 -8.93 -13.17 1.29
N GLY A 222 -9.09 -12.23 2.22
CA GLY A 222 -10.40 -11.90 2.82
C GLY A 222 -11.38 -11.34 1.78
N ILE A 223 -10.91 -10.43 0.92
CA ILE A 223 -11.72 -9.86 -0.17
C ILE A 223 -12.14 -10.95 -1.17
N GLU A 224 -11.21 -11.81 -1.57
CA GLU A 224 -11.47 -12.92 -2.50
C GLU A 224 -12.43 -13.95 -1.91
N ALA A 225 -12.26 -14.30 -0.64
CA ALA A 225 -13.15 -15.25 0.04
C ALA A 225 -14.60 -14.73 0.04
N ARG A 226 -14.80 -13.44 0.31
CA ARG A 226 -16.13 -12.81 0.25
C ARG A 226 -16.69 -12.82 -1.17
N ARG A 227 -15.87 -12.50 -2.18
CA ARG A 227 -16.26 -12.54 -3.61
C ARG A 227 -16.76 -13.93 -4.01
N VAL A 228 -15.97 -14.96 -3.71
CA VAL A 228 -16.30 -16.36 -4.04
C VAL A 228 -17.55 -16.84 -3.30
N ALA A 229 -17.74 -16.42 -2.04
CA ALA A 229 -18.94 -16.78 -1.27
C ALA A 229 -20.21 -16.19 -1.90
N LYS A 230 -20.19 -14.93 -2.37
CA LYS A 230 -21.30 -14.29 -3.07
C LYS A 230 -21.64 -15.01 -4.37
N THR A 231 -20.64 -15.39 -5.17
CA THR A 231 -20.84 -16.11 -6.45
C THR A 231 -21.50 -17.48 -6.26
N LYS A 232 -21.23 -18.16 -5.15
CA LYS A 232 -21.85 -19.46 -4.83
C LYS A 232 -23.28 -19.36 -4.32
N ALA A 233 -23.69 -18.18 -3.84
CA ALA A 233 -25.01 -17.94 -3.29
C ALA A 233 -26.00 -17.34 -4.32
N ALA A 234 -25.52 -16.92 -5.49
CA ALA A 234 -26.30 -16.37 -6.61
C ALA A 234 -26.65 -17.44 -7.62
#